data_bc8b406eaaeec14a05e8395521fdecd2
#
_entry.id   bc8b406eaaeec14a05e8395521fdecd2
#
_cell.length_a   1.000
_cell.length_b   1.000
_cell.length_c   1.000
_cell.angle_alpha   90.00
_cell.angle_beta   90.00
_cell.angle_gamma   90.00
#
_symmetry.space_group_name_H-M   'P 1'
#
loop_
_entity.id
_entity.type
_entity.pdbx_description
1 polymer ?
#
loop_
_entity_poly.entity_id
_entity_poly.type
_entity_poly.pdbx_seq_one_letter_code
_entity_poly.pdbx_strand_id
1 'polypeptide(L)'
;MKPLFMWAGGKTKLLKHYQPYLPSYVTHYHEPFFGGGAMFIYVMKRYRPEYVLINDINPDIMRIYRMIRDNHSQFIKHMEEYQAKYIPLSKEDRKKYYFEVRHAHAFDYSSWSEVKEASTLYFLMKTGFNGIYQINQNTNGRYGTPSGLLNQKDTVYDKEVVKWWSEALQKVEITSKDWKEVKAPPSK
;
A
#
# COMPACT_ATOMS: atom_id res chain seq x y z
N MET A 1 7.95 -6.38 -11.36
CA MET A 1 7.50 -5.64 -10.17
C MET A 1 6.00 -5.47 -10.23
N LYS A 2 5.31 -5.47 -9.09
CA LYS A 2 3.85 -5.42 -8.97
C LYS A 2 3.43 -4.43 -7.88
N PRO A 3 2.16 -3.94 -7.87
CA PRO A 3 1.60 -3.17 -6.78
C PRO A 3 1.74 -3.90 -5.43
N LEU A 4 1.86 -3.12 -4.34
CA LEU A 4 1.93 -3.67 -2.97
C LEU A 4 0.66 -4.43 -2.58
N PHE A 5 -0.47 -3.91 -3.00
CA PHE A 5 -1.81 -4.46 -2.72
C PHE A 5 -2.74 -4.27 -3.92
N MET A 6 -3.83 -4.99 -3.94
CA MET A 6 -4.90 -4.74 -4.90
C MET A 6 -5.61 -3.44 -4.56
N TRP A 7 -5.97 -2.68 -5.59
CA TRP A 7 -6.69 -1.42 -5.45
C TRP A 7 -7.79 -1.31 -6.51
N ALA A 8 -8.99 -0.94 -6.09
CA ALA A 8 -10.10 -0.73 -7.01
C ALA A 8 -9.75 0.38 -8.00
N GLY A 9 -10.00 0.18 -9.29
CA GLY A 9 -9.60 1.13 -10.33
C GLY A 9 -8.09 1.12 -10.66
N GLY A 10 -7.35 0.11 -10.21
CA GLY A 10 -5.92 -0.03 -10.51
C GLY A 10 -5.62 -0.02 -12.01
N LYS A 11 -4.64 0.80 -12.42
CA LYS A 11 -4.32 1.10 -13.83
C LYS A 11 -3.53 0.00 -14.55
N THR A 12 -3.22 -1.13 -13.89
CA THR A 12 -2.35 -2.19 -14.47
C THR A 12 -2.85 -2.70 -15.83
N LYS A 13 -4.16 -2.93 -15.94
CA LYS A 13 -4.77 -3.39 -17.21
C LYS A 13 -4.79 -2.30 -18.30
N LEU A 14 -4.77 -1.04 -17.90
CA LEU A 14 -4.84 0.10 -18.80
C LEU A 14 -3.47 0.55 -19.31
N LEU A 15 -2.36 0.15 -18.67
CA LEU A 15 -1.01 0.57 -19.05
C LEU A 15 -0.71 0.37 -20.52
N LYS A 16 -1.07 -0.78 -21.10
CA LYS A 16 -0.86 -1.06 -22.53
C LYS A 16 -1.58 -0.08 -23.46
N HIS A 17 -2.71 0.49 -23.00
CA HIS A 17 -3.48 1.47 -23.78
C HIS A 17 -2.91 2.87 -23.62
N TYR A 18 -2.22 3.18 -22.52
CA TYR A 18 -1.59 4.48 -22.29
C TYR A 18 -0.22 4.61 -22.96
N GLN A 19 0.49 3.51 -23.15
CA GLN A 19 1.86 3.50 -23.68
C GLN A 19 2.05 4.33 -24.96
N PRO A 20 1.16 4.28 -25.99
CA PRO A 20 1.32 5.07 -27.20
C PRO A 20 1.24 6.59 -27.01
N TYR A 21 0.62 7.02 -25.90
CA TYR A 21 0.39 8.44 -25.59
C TYR A 21 1.42 9.01 -24.60
N LEU A 22 2.32 8.17 -24.10
CA LEU A 22 3.34 8.61 -23.15
C LEU A 22 4.52 9.24 -23.89
N PRO A 23 5.12 10.31 -23.32
CA PRO A 23 6.27 10.98 -23.94
C PRO A 23 7.48 10.04 -24.02
N SER A 24 8.47 10.43 -24.84
CA SER A 24 9.73 9.67 -24.97
C SER A 24 10.61 9.78 -23.72
N TYR A 25 10.52 10.86 -22.96
CA TYR A 25 11.23 11.08 -21.69
C TYR A 25 10.32 11.78 -20.67
N VAL A 26 10.62 11.58 -19.38
CA VAL A 26 9.91 12.17 -18.24
C VAL A 26 10.95 12.62 -17.22
N THR A 27 11.05 13.91 -16.98
CA THR A 27 11.88 14.50 -15.92
C THR A 27 11.10 14.71 -14.63
N HIS A 28 9.82 15.03 -14.74
CA HIS A 28 8.91 15.27 -13.60
C HIS A 28 7.71 14.37 -13.73
N TYR A 29 7.40 13.64 -12.65
CA TYR A 29 6.23 12.77 -12.59
C TYR A 29 5.34 13.12 -11.40
N HIS A 30 4.06 13.36 -11.68
CA HIS A 30 3.04 13.64 -10.67
C HIS A 30 1.88 12.68 -10.82
N GLU A 31 1.52 11.99 -9.75
CA GLU A 31 0.35 11.11 -9.73
C GLU A 31 -0.59 11.50 -8.57
N PRO A 32 -1.58 12.36 -8.81
CA PRO A 32 -2.48 12.87 -7.76
C PRO A 32 -3.52 11.84 -7.29
N PHE A 33 -3.73 10.73 -8.02
CA PHE A 33 -4.64 9.62 -7.70
C PHE A 33 -3.86 8.32 -7.73
N PHE A 34 -2.99 8.14 -6.73
CA PHE A 34 -1.94 7.11 -6.74
C PHE A 34 -2.50 5.69 -6.61
N GLY A 35 -3.39 5.43 -5.64
CA GLY A 35 -3.95 4.12 -5.38
C GLY A 35 -2.89 3.04 -5.17
N GLY A 36 -2.93 1.99 -6.00
CA GLY A 36 -1.96 0.87 -5.96
C GLY A 36 -0.63 1.12 -6.68
N GLY A 37 -0.41 2.30 -7.27
CA GLY A 37 0.87 2.71 -7.87
C GLY A 37 1.27 1.97 -9.15
N ALA A 38 0.32 1.48 -9.94
CA ALA A 38 0.63 0.73 -11.17
C ALA A 38 1.36 1.58 -12.22
N MET A 39 0.95 2.85 -12.39
CA MET A 39 1.59 3.77 -13.30
C MET A 39 2.98 4.17 -12.80
N PHE A 40 3.15 4.40 -11.51
CA PHE A 40 4.43 4.67 -10.88
C PHE A 40 5.46 3.57 -11.18
N ILE A 41 5.10 2.28 -11.02
CA ILE A 41 5.99 1.16 -11.34
C ILE A 41 6.46 1.27 -12.80
N TYR A 42 5.56 1.56 -13.72
CA TYR A 42 5.88 1.70 -15.14
C TYR A 42 6.84 2.87 -15.38
N VAL A 43 6.54 4.04 -14.82
CA VAL A 43 7.32 5.25 -14.97
C VAL A 43 8.72 5.10 -14.39
N MET A 44 8.85 4.57 -13.17
CA MET A 44 10.14 4.39 -12.51
C MET A 44 11.05 3.39 -13.25
N LYS A 45 10.47 2.38 -13.91
CA LYS A 45 11.23 1.43 -14.71
C LYS A 45 11.69 1.98 -16.04
N ARG A 46 10.86 2.84 -16.67
CA ARG A 46 11.11 3.31 -18.04
C ARG A 46 11.91 4.62 -18.08
N TYR A 47 11.59 5.58 -17.23
CA TYR A 47 12.03 6.97 -17.39
C TYR A 47 13.03 7.44 -16.33
N ARG A 48 12.96 6.94 -15.10
CA ARG A 48 13.79 7.39 -13.96
C ARG A 48 13.75 8.91 -13.78
N PRO A 49 12.57 9.49 -13.53
CA PRO A 49 12.40 10.93 -13.42
C PRO A 49 13.25 11.52 -12.28
N GLU A 50 13.64 12.78 -12.43
CA GLU A 50 14.42 13.53 -11.44
C GLU A 50 13.58 13.95 -10.25
N TYR A 51 12.30 14.27 -10.51
CA TYR A 51 11.33 14.63 -9.48
C TYR A 51 10.07 13.76 -9.60
N VAL A 52 9.63 13.26 -8.45
CA VAL A 52 8.44 12.43 -8.36
C VAL A 52 7.58 12.87 -7.18
N LEU A 53 6.31 13.18 -7.44
CA LEU A 53 5.30 13.42 -6.43
C LEU A 53 4.17 12.43 -6.61
N ILE A 54 3.82 11.73 -5.54
CA ILE A 54 2.66 10.85 -5.48
C ILE A 54 1.70 11.34 -4.40
N ASN A 55 0.41 11.28 -4.69
CA ASN A 55 -0.64 11.71 -3.79
C ASN A 55 -1.83 10.77 -3.88
N ASP A 56 -2.49 10.56 -2.78
CA ASP A 56 -3.85 10.01 -2.73
C ASP A 56 -4.59 10.64 -1.55
N ILE A 57 -5.89 10.85 -1.72
CA ILE A 57 -6.72 11.41 -0.64
C ILE A 57 -6.82 10.44 0.55
N ASN A 58 -6.57 9.16 0.34
CA ASN A 58 -6.62 8.15 1.39
C ASN A 58 -5.32 8.15 2.20
N PRO A 59 -5.33 8.68 3.45
CA PRO A 59 -4.13 8.80 4.26
C PRO A 59 -3.56 7.45 4.70
N ASP A 60 -4.40 6.42 4.80
CA ASP A 60 -3.99 5.10 5.29
C ASP A 60 -3.07 4.39 4.29
N ILE A 61 -3.41 4.42 3.00
CA ILE A 61 -2.53 3.82 1.99
C ILE A 61 -1.25 4.64 1.82
N MET A 62 -1.33 5.97 1.89
CA MET A 62 -0.14 6.82 1.80
C MET A 62 0.77 6.66 3.02
N ARG A 63 0.23 6.34 4.20
CA ARG A 63 1.01 5.94 5.38
C ARG A 63 1.78 4.64 5.12
N ILE A 64 1.18 3.65 4.48
CA ILE A 64 1.89 2.40 4.13
C ILE A 64 3.12 2.72 3.26
N TYR A 65 2.96 3.52 2.21
CA TYR A 65 4.08 3.90 1.34
C TYR A 65 5.16 4.69 2.09
N ARG A 66 4.79 5.66 2.94
CA ARG A 66 5.76 6.40 3.78
C ARG A 66 6.53 5.47 4.71
N MET A 67 5.84 4.57 5.41
CA MET A 67 6.49 3.68 6.37
C MET A 67 7.38 2.64 5.71
N ILE A 68 7.03 2.17 4.52
CA ILE A 68 7.91 1.31 3.71
C ILE A 68 9.17 2.07 3.27
N ARG A 69 9.07 3.36 2.94
CA ARG A 69 10.22 4.21 2.60
C ARG A 69 11.10 4.51 3.82
N ASP A 70 10.49 4.98 4.90
CA ASP A 70 11.20 5.63 6.02
C ASP A 70 11.57 4.65 7.14
N ASN A 71 10.82 3.57 7.30
CA ASN A 71 10.93 2.60 8.39
C ASN A 71 10.93 1.15 7.89
N HIS A 72 11.59 0.90 6.76
CA HIS A 72 11.57 -0.39 6.06
C HIS A 72 11.88 -1.58 6.97
N SER A 73 12.96 -1.51 7.73
CA SER A 73 13.38 -2.62 8.61
C SER A 73 12.33 -2.95 9.67
N GLN A 74 11.76 -1.92 10.29
CA GLN A 74 10.71 -2.12 11.30
C GLN A 74 9.41 -2.61 10.68
N PHE A 75 9.06 -2.12 9.48
CA PHE A 75 7.92 -2.59 8.71
C PHE A 75 8.03 -4.08 8.39
N ILE A 76 9.20 -4.53 7.88
CA ILE A 76 9.48 -5.94 7.60
C ILE A 76 9.40 -6.79 8.88
N LYS A 77 9.98 -6.31 9.99
CA LYS A 77 9.90 -7.01 11.27
C LYS A 77 8.45 -7.29 11.68
N HIS A 78 7.58 -6.28 11.62
CA HIS A 78 6.16 -6.50 11.91
C HIS A 78 5.49 -7.47 10.94
N MET A 79 5.84 -7.43 9.65
CA MET A 79 5.28 -8.37 8.68
C MET A 79 5.76 -9.81 8.94
N GLU A 80 7.01 -10.01 9.35
CA GLU A 80 7.54 -11.31 9.76
C GLU A 80 6.84 -11.84 11.02
N GLU A 81 6.58 -10.97 12.00
CA GLU A 81 5.79 -11.33 13.21
C GLU A 81 4.36 -11.77 12.85
N TYR A 82 3.68 -11.05 11.96
CA TYR A 82 2.34 -11.42 11.49
C TYR A 82 2.37 -12.75 10.73
N GLN A 83 3.32 -12.91 9.83
CA GLN A 83 3.46 -14.13 9.03
C GLN A 83 3.75 -15.34 9.90
N ALA A 84 4.67 -15.24 10.86
CA ALA A 84 5.02 -16.31 11.77
C ALA A 84 3.84 -16.78 12.62
N LYS A 85 2.95 -15.87 13.01
CA LYS A 85 1.72 -16.21 13.74
C LYS A 85 0.62 -16.76 12.84
N TYR A 86 0.42 -16.18 11.67
CA TYR A 86 -0.73 -16.46 10.81
C TYR A 86 -0.58 -17.74 9.98
N ILE A 87 0.61 -17.97 9.39
CA ILE A 87 0.80 -19.06 8.42
C ILE A 87 0.59 -20.46 9.04
N PRO A 88 1.07 -20.78 10.27
CA PRO A 88 0.88 -22.09 10.87
C PRO A 88 -0.57 -22.41 11.26
N LEU A 89 -1.44 -21.41 11.34
CA LEU A 89 -2.80 -21.58 11.81
C LEU A 89 -3.70 -22.34 10.83
N SER A 90 -4.67 -23.09 11.36
CA SER A 90 -5.78 -23.63 10.58
C SER A 90 -6.59 -22.51 9.91
N LYS A 91 -7.41 -22.84 8.90
CA LYS A 91 -8.28 -21.84 8.24
C LYS A 91 -9.20 -21.11 9.22
N GLU A 92 -9.74 -21.85 10.20
CA GLU A 92 -10.63 -21.29 11.22
C GLU A 92 -9.88 -20.36 12.16
N ASP A 93 -8.69 -20.76 12.62
CA ASP A 93 -7.89 -19.94 13.52
C ASP A 93 -7.28 -18.73 12.80
N ARG A 94 -6.93 -18.86 11.51
CA ARG A 94 -6.57 -17.68 10.68
C ARG A 94 -7.70 -16.67 10.63
N LYS A 95 -8.94 -17.11 10.50
CA LYS A 95 -10.11 -16.23 10.53
C LYS A 95 -10.26 -15.53 11.89
N LYS A 96 -10.11 -16.24 12.99
CA LYS A 96 -10.15 -15.66 14.34
C LYS A 96 -9.04 -14.63 14.51
N TYR A 97 -7.81 -15.01 14.22
CA TYR A 97 -6.65 -14.13 14.33
C TYR A 97 -6.78 -12.88 13.44
N TYR A 98 -7.30 -13.01 12.23
CA TYR A 98 -7.60 -11.87 11.37
C TYR A 98 -8.57 -10.89 12.05
N PHE A 99 -9.65 -11.37 12.64
CA PHE A 99 -10.63 -10.50 13.30
C PHE A 99 -10.09 -9.87 14.58
N GLU A 100 -9.23 -10.56 15.34
CA GLU A 100 -8.51 -10.00 16.48
C GLU A 100 -7.60 -8.85 16.05
N VAL A 101 -6.79 -9.04 15.02
CA VAL A 101 -5.91 -8.00 14.47
C VAL A 101 -6.72 -6.83 13.90
N ARG A 102 -7.84 -7.11 13.22
CA ARG A 102 -8.72 -6.06 12.69
C ARG A 102 -9.38 -5.25 13.81
N HIS A 103 -9.82 -5.91 14.87
CA HIS A 103 -10.37 -5.25 16.04
C HIS A 103 -9.33 -4.35 16.71
N ALA A 104 -8.15 -4.87 16.96
CA ALA A 104 -7.06 -4.09 17.53
C ALA A 104 -6.69 -2.87 16.66
N HIS A 105 -6.64 -3.04 15.32
CA HIS A 105 -6.43 -1.92 14.39
C HIS A 105 -7.55 -0.87 14.46
N ALA A 106 -8.78 -1.28 14.73
CA ALA A 106 -9.92 -0.37 14.79
C ALA A 106 -10.02 0.40 16.12
N PHE A 107 -9.62 -0.22 17.25
CA PHE A 107 -9.94 0.29 18.59
C PHE A 107 -8.71 0.53 19.48
N ASP A 108 -7.60 -0.21 19.29
CA ASP A 108 -6.44 -0.17 20.19
C ASP A 108 -5.22 0.57 19.63
N TYR A 109 -5.36 1.18 18.45
CA TYR A 109 -4.25 1.78 17.69
C TYR A 109 -3.67 3.06 18.29
N SER A 110 -4.35 3.70 19.22
CA SER A 110 -3.96 5.04 19.74
C SER A 110 -2.57 5.09 20.38
N SER A 111 -2.05 3.95 20.85
CA SER A 111 -0.71 3.80 21.40
C SER A 111 0.32 3.27 20.39
N TRP A 112 -0.09 3.02 19.14
CA TRP A 112 0.79 2.41 18.14
C TRP A 112 1.66 3.45 17.44
N SER A 113 2.87 3.04 17.08
CA SER A 113 3.68 3.81 16.14
C SER A 113 3.07 3.78 14.74
N GLU A 114 3.34 4.80 13.92
CA GLU A 114 2.87 4.83 12.54
C GLU A 114 3.28 3.60 11.72
N VAL A 115 4.49 3.08 11.94
CA VAL A 115 4.95 1.87 11.25
C VAL A 115 4.18 0.63 11.69
N LYS A 116 3.79 0.53 12.96
CA LYS A 116 2.93 -0.56 13.46
C LYS A 116 1.55 -0.48 12.84
N GLU A 117 0.97 0.69 12.80
CA GLU A 117 -0.35 0.92 12.19
C GLU A 117 -0.34 0.59 10.69
N ALA A 118 0.66 1.09 9.95
CA ALA A 118 0.82 0.82 8.52
C ALA A 118 1.04 -0.66 8.19
N SER A 119 1.90 -1.34 8.94
CA SER A 119 2.16 -2.78 8.74
C SER A 119 0.96 -3.64 9.10
N THR A 120 0.20 -3.26 10.14
CA THR A 120 -1.06 -3.93 10.50
C THR A 120 -2.10 -3.80 9.40
N LEU A 121 -2.31 -2.58 8.89
CA LEU A 121 -3.22 -2.36 7.78
C LEU A 121 -2.79 -3.13 6.53
N TYR A 122 -1.49 -3.13 6.21
CA TYR A 122 -0.97 -3.89 5.08
C TYR A 122 -1.23 -5.40 5.25
N PHE A 123 -0.99 -5.97 6.43
CA PHE A 123 -1.35 -7.34 6.75
C PHE A 123 -2.84 -7.62 6.51
N LEU A 124 -3.72 -6.76 7.02
CA LEU A 124 -5.16 -6.89 6.85
C LEU A 124 -5.59 -6.82 5.37
N MET A 125 -5.00 -5.92 4.58
CA MET A 125 -5.26 -5.83 3.14
C MET A 125 -4.76 -7.05 2.37
N LYS A 126 -3.66 -7.68 2.81
CA LYS A 126 -3.11 -8.90 2.19
C LYS A 126 -3.91 -10.16 2.51
N THR A 127 -4.58 -10.19 3.66
CA THR A 127 -5.34 -11.34 4.19
C THR A 127 -6.86 -11.11 4.19
N GLY A 128 -7.30 -9.91 3.88
CA GLY A 128 -8.70 -9.54 3.72
C GLY A 128 -9.31 -10.05 2.41
N PHE A 129 -10.64 -10.11 2.37
CA PHE A 129 -11.42 -10.61 1.24
C PHE A 129 -11.12 -9.81 -0.05
N ASN A 130 -10.63 -10.50 -1.06
CA ASN A 130 -10.26 -9.95 -2.37
C ASN A 130 -9.30 -8.74 -2.31
N GLY A 131 -8.60 -8.52 -1.19
CA GLY A 131 -7.72 -7.36 -1.01
C GLY A 131 -8.43 -6.00 -1.09
N ILE A 132 -9.75 -5.98 -0.90
CA ILE A 132 -10.57 -4.77 -0.97
C ILE A 132 -10.25 -3.88 0.23
N TYR A 133 -10.08 -2.57 -0.01
CA TYR A 133 -10.07 -1.56 1.05
C TYR A 133 -11.49 -1.04 1.25
N GLN A 134 -12.07 -1.33 2.40
CA GLN A 134 -13.40 -0.87 2.78
C GLN A 134 -13.38 -0.40 4.24
N ILE A 135 -13.95 0.75 4.52
CA ILE A 135 -14.19 1.23 5.87
C ILE A 135 -15.58 0.79 6.34
N ASN A 136 -15.75 0.60 7.65
CA ASN A 136 -17.01 0.17 8.23
C ASN A 136 -17.27 0.90 9.56
N GLN A 137 -18.50 1.27 9.82
CA GLN A 137 -18.90 1.89 11.10
C GLN A 137 -18.66 0.97 12.29
N ASN A 138 -18.86 -0.34 12.10
CA ASN A 138 -18.58 -1.34 13.16
C ASN A 138 -17.07 -1.48 13.50
N THR A 139 -16.20 -0.85 12.74
CA THR A 139 -14.75 -0.75 12.98
C THR A 139 -14.33 0.70 13.22
N ASN A 140 -15.21 1.47 13.86
CA ASN A 140 -14.94 2.88 14.19
C ASN A 140 -14.57 3.74 12.97
N GLY A 141 -15.22 3.50 11.82
CA GLY A 141 -14.93 4.21 10.57
C GLY A 141 -13.57 3.84 9.93
N ARG A 142 -12.90 2.80 10.42
CA ARG A 142 -11.62 2.32 9.92
C ARG A 142 -11.79 1.09 9.01
N TYR A 143 -10.67 0.49 8.61
CA TYR A 143 -10.65 -0.70 7.76
C TYR A 143 -11.53 -1.84 8.33
N GLY A 144 -12.52 -2.28 7.56
CA GLY A 144 -13.57 -3.19 8.00
C GLY A 144 -13.81 -4.40 7.09
N THR A 145 -12.95 -4.65 6.10
CA THR A 145 -13.09 -5.78 5.17
C THR A 145 -13.14 -7.13 5.91
N PRO A 146 -13.96 -8.08 5.47
CA PRO A 146 -13.98 -9.45 6.02
C PRO A 146 -12.67 -10.22 5.75
N SER A 147 -12.46 -11.33 6.47
CA SER A 147 -11.33 -12.24 6.22
C SER A 147 -11.40 -12.89 4.84
N GLY A 148 -10.28 -12.93 4.14
CA GLY A 148 -10.14 -13.46 2.77
C GLY A 148 -9.65 -14.91 2.74
N LEU A 149 -10.34 -15.83 3.38
CA LEU A 149 -9.94 -17.24 3.53
C LEU A 149 -9.58 -17.98 2.22
N LEU A 150 -10.11 -17.53 1.08
CA LEU A 150 -9.93 -18.20 -0.22
C LEU A 150 -8.55 -17.95 -0.85
N ASN A 151 -7.80 -16.94 -0.41
CA ASN A 151 -6.53 -16.52 -1.01
C ASN A 151 -5.32 -16.82 -0.12
N GLN A 152 -5.44 -17.77 0.81
CA GLN A 152 -4.38 -18.06 1.77
C GLN A 152 -3.25 -18.85 1.12
N LYS A 153 -2.18 -18.14 0.86
CA LYS A 153 -0.90 -18.68 0.38
C LYS A 153 0.03 -19.00 1.57
N ASP A 154 1.18 -19.58 1.26
CA ASP A 154 2.22 -19.88 2.25
C ASP A 154 2.96 -18.64 2.76
N THR A 155 2.70 -17.48 2.16
CA THR A 155 3.27 -16.20 2.56
C THR A 155 2.20 -15.10 2.58
N VAL A 156 2.28 -14.22 3.58
CA VAL A 156 1.39 -13.05 3.69
C VAL A 156 1.85 -11.92 2.77
N TYR A 157 3.14 -11.75 2.57
CA TYR A 157 3.73 -10.66 1.80
C TYR A 157 4.93 -11.14 0.99
N ASP A 158 5.32 -10.35 -0.01
CA ASP A 158 6.46 -10.59 -0.86
C ASP A 158 7.57 -9.61 -0.47
N LYS A 159 8.63 -10.13 0.16
CA LYS A 159 9.74 -9.33 0.71
C LYS A 159 10.48 -8.55 -0.36
N GLU A 160 10.68 -9.14 -1.54
CA GLU A 160 11.36 -8.50 -2.66
C GLU A 160 10.53 -7.35 -3.24
N VAL A 161 9.20 -7.51 -3.26
CA VAL A 161 8.32 -6.41 -3.68
C VAL A 161 8.40 -5.26 -2.70
N VAL A 162 8.31 -5.52 -1.39
CA VAL A 162 8.40 -4.46 -0.36
C VAL A 162 9.76 -3.76 -0.41
N LYS A 163 10.85 -4.52 -0.58
CA LYS A 163 12.20 -3.97 -0.73
C LYS A 163 12.30 -3.03 -1.94
N TRP A 164 11.83 -3.47 -3.10
CA TRP A 164 11.83 -2.62 -4.29
C TRP A 164 11.04 -1.33 -4.08
N TRP A 165 9.88 -1.40 -3.44
CA TRP A 165 9.09 -0.21 -3.14
C TRP A 165 9.83 0.73 -2.20
N SER A 166 10.50 0.20 -1.16
CA SER A 166 11.33 1.02 -0.27
C SER A 166 12.42 1.78 -1.03
N GLU A 167 13.11 1.10 -1.94
CA GLU A 167 14.18 1.70 -2.75
C GLU A 167 13.62 2.74 -3.76
N ALA A 168 12.53 2.39 -4.45
CA ALA A 168 11.92 3.26 -5.46
C ALA A 168 11.32 4.54 -4.88
N LEU A 169 10.93 4.52 -3.60
CA LEU A 169 10.31 5.67 -2.91
C LEU A 169 11.32 6.64 -2.28
N GLN A 170 12.62 6.36 -2.24
CA GLN A 170 13.61 7.15 -1.48
C GLN A 170 13.64 8.65 -1.79
N LYS A 171 13.41 9.02 -3.03
CA LYS A 171 13.41 10.44 -3.47
C LYS A 171 12.02 10.93 -3.89
N VAL A 172 10.98 10.25 -3.43
CA VAL A 172 9.61 10.54 -3.82
C VAL A 172 8.95 11.42 -2.76
N GLU A 173 8.35 12.51 -3.19
CA GLU A 173 7.45 13.29 -2.34
C GLU A 173 6.12 12.54 -2.21
N ILE A 174 5.70 12.26 -0.96
CA ILE A 174 4.48 11.50 -0.65
C ILE A 174 3.53 12.39 0.12
N THR A 175 2.38 12.69 -0.47
CA THR A 175 1.35 13.53 0.13
C THR A 175 0.01 12.80 0.25
N SER A 176 -0.85 13.30 1.14
CA SER A 176 -2.23 12.84 1.26
C SER A 176 -3.13 14.07 1.40
N LYS A 177 -3.55 14.61 0.25
CA LYS A 177 -4.31 15.86 0.13
C LYS A 177 -5.40 15.70 -0.92
N ASP A 178 -6.37 16.62 -0.92
CA ASP A 178 -7.22 16.81 -2.09
C ASP A 178 -6.33 17.11 -3.31
N TRP A 179 -6.62 16.51 -4.45
CA TRP A 179 -5.82 16.69 -5.66
C TRP A 179 -5.68 18.15 -6.10
N LYS A 180 -6.64 19.00 -5.77
CA LYS A 180 -6.61 20.45 -6.05
C LYS A 180 -5.54 21.19 -5.26
N GLU A 181 -5.10 20.62 -4.14
CA GLU A 181 -4.06 21.19 -3.28
C GLU A 181 -2.66 20.68 -3.66
N VAL A 182 -2.59 19.69 -4.54
CA VAL A 182 -1.32 19.13 -5.04
C VAL A 182 -0.72 20.09 -6.05
N LYS A 183 0.29 20.84 -5.61
CA LYS A 183 1.02 21.79 -6.49
C LYS A 183 2.15 21.04 -7.20
N ALA A 184 2.18 21.17 -8.52
CA ALA A 184 3.36 20.82 -9.30
C ALA A 184 4.51 21.78 -8.90
N PRO A 185 5.76 21.30 -8.76
CA PRO A 185 6.88 22.20 -8.65
C PRO A 185 6.94 23.08 -9.90
N PRO A 186 7.42 24.32 -9.77
CA PRO A 186 7.61 25.17 -10.95
C PRO A 186 8.53 24.46 -11.94
N SER A 187 8.11 24.41 -13.20
CA SER A 187 9.01 24.02 -14.30
C SER A 187 10.19 24.98 -14.31
N LYS A 188 11.40 24.43 -14.20
CA LYS A 188 12.62 25.20 -14.45
C LYS A 188 12.71 25.57 -15.91
#